data_22ed7caed4cb4c8eaf6a8f84f271ad95
#
_entry.id   22ed7caed4cb4c8eaf6a8f84f271ad95
#
_cell.length_a   1.000
_cell.length_b   1.000
_cell.length_c   1.000
_cell.angle_alpha   90.00
_cell.angle_beta   90.00
_cell.angle_gamma   90.00
#
_symmetry.space_group_name_H-M   'P 1'
#
loop_
_entity.id
_entity.type
_entity.pdbx_description
1 polymer ?
#
loop_
_entity_poly.entity_id
_entity_poly.type
_entity_poly.pdbx_seq_one_letter_code
_entity_poly.pdbx_strand_id
1 'polypeptide(L)'
;MTPSRRIGFISTRFAGTDGVSLETAKWTTILERLDHKCFYFCGQCDRPEEVSYVVPEAFYRHPEIDVINKVAYQGTWGSLHEGRTLHPETHELHQDFFSVFLRPATITKRIHELRFYLKEELYKFAHKFKLEALIIENASTIPLNIPLGLAITEFIAETGFPVIAHHHDFAWERQRFMNNSVRDYIAMAFPPSLPSIRHVVLNSIQAHDIASRAGVTSMIIPNVMDFDSPPPPLDDYALSARADLGLTPEQKLILQPTRIIQRKGIEHAIELTRRLGIPAELVISHAAGDEGTDYEKRIHEFASFLNVEVNFEAAIVGDARGVTPEGRKIYTLGDVYPQADLVTYPSTIEGFGNAFLEAIYYKRPLVVNNYSIYEADIKPKGFKVVEFDGYISERTLEETRFVLNNPELTAEESEHNYELAKRYYSFTMLEKRLAVLLADCFGEMA
;
A
#
# COMPACT_ATOMS: atom_id res chain seq x y z
N MET A 1 2.56 -20.09 -26.50
CA MET A 1 2.97 -20.14 -25.08
C MET A 1 4.20 -19.26 -24.97
N THR A 2 4.14 -18.24 -24.14
CA THR A 2 5.31 -17.42 -23.79
C THR A 2 6.36 -18.32 -23.12
N PRO A 3 7.66 -18.19 -23.45
CA PRO A 3 8.69 -19.01 -22.80
C PRO A 3 8.74 -18.75 -21.30
N SER A 4 8.98 -19.79 -20.50
CA SER A 4 9.20 -19.66 -19.05
C SER A 4 10.39 -18.74 -18.78
N ARG A 5 10.21 -17.75 -17.92
CA ARG A 5 11.22 -16.73 -17.58
C ARG A 5 11.59 -16.79 -16.11
N ARG A 6 12.81 -16.34 -15.81
CA ARG A 6 13.33 -16.18 -14.44
C ARG A 6 13.30 -14.70 -14.06
N ILE A 7 12.38 -14.34 -13.18
CA ILE A 7 12.04 -12.94 -12.86
C ILE A 7 12.48 -12.62 -11.44
N GLY A 8 13.27 -11.57 -11.28
CA GLY A 8 13.72 -11.09 -9.97
C GLY A 8 12.85 -9.93 -9.48
N PHE A 9 12.27 -10.05 -8.30
CA PHE A 9 11.58 -8.96 -7.61
C PHE A 9 12.57 -8.21 -6.72
N ILE A 10 12.51 -6.89 -6.73
CA ILE A 10 13.35 -6.02 -5.89
C ILE A 10 12.46 -5.07 -5.09
N SER A 11 12.62 -5.08 -3.75
CA SER A 11 12.03 -4.12 -2.85
C SER A 11 12.92 -3.91 -1.63
N THR A 12 12.56 -2.97 -0.77
CA THR A 12 13.22 -2.82 0.54
C THR A 12 12.78 -3.91 1.52
N ARG A 13 11.57 -4.46 1.33
CA ARG A 13 11.00 -5.52 2.16
C ARG A 13 10.00 -6.37 1.37
N PHE A 14 10.02 -7.67 1.60
CA PHE A 14 8.98 -8.62 1.22
C PHE A 14 8.60 -9.45 2.45
N ALA A 15 7.96 -8.83 3.42
CA ALA A 15 7.55 -9.47 4.66
C ALA A 15 6.34 -8.78 5.29
N GLY A 16 5.46 -9.56 5.91
CA GLY A 16 4.26 -9.08 6.59
C GLY A 16 3.14 -8.69 5.64
N THR A 17 2.19 -7.90 6.13
CA THR A 17 0.90 -7.58 5.49
C THR A 17 0.82 -6.14 4.95
N ASP A 18 1.95 -5.51 4.66
CA ASP A 18 1.92 -4.21 3.97
C ASP A 18 1.46 -4.35 2.50
N GLY A 19 0.87 -3.25 1.97
CA GLY A 19 0.24 -3.26 0.65
C GLY A 19 1.17 -3.69 -0.50
N VAL A 20 2.47 -3.36 -0.42
CA VAL A 20 3.46 -3.74 -1.45
C VAL A 20 3.73 -5.25 -1.39
N SER A 21 3.96 -5.79 -0.18
CA SER A 21 4.23 -7.22 0.02
C SER A 21 3.02 -8.09 -0.38
N LEU A 22 1.80 -7.62 -0.09
CA LEU A 22 0.56 -8.32 -0.47
C LEU A 22 0.33 -8.28 -1.99
N GLU A 23 0.54 -7.13 -2.63
CA GLU A 23 0.35 -7.01 -4.08
C GLU A 23 1.42 -7.80 -4.85
N THR A 24 2.67 -7.77 -4.39
CA THR A 24 3.74 -8.62 -4.93
C THR A 24 3.37 -10.10 -4.90
N ALA A 25 2.76 -10.59 -3.81
CA ALA A 25 2.33 -11.98 -3.70
C ALA A 25 1.29 -12.35 -4.78
N LYS A 26 0.37 -11.43 -5.09
CA LYS A 26 -0.62 -11.63 -6.16
C LYS A 26 0.04 -11.69 -7.54
N TRP A 27 0.97 -10.75 -7.82
CA TRP A 27 1.74 -10.76 -9.06
C TRP A 27 2.55 -12.04 -9.22
N THR A 28 3.23 -12.48 -8.17
CA THR A 28 3.98 -13.74 -8.15
C THR A 28 3.08 -14.93 -8.46
N THR A 29 1.92 -15.01 -7.79
CA THR A 29 0.94 -16.09 -8.02
C THR A 29 0.54 -16.17 -9.49
N ILE A 30 0.31 -15.05 -10.15
CA ILE A 30 -0.06 -15.02 -11.57
C ILE A 30 1.12 -15.37 -12.47
N LEU A 31 2.30 -14.85 -12.19
CA LEU A 31 3.50 -15.18 -12.97
C LEU A 31 3.87 -16.68 -12.87
N GLU A 32 3.68 -17.28 -11.71
CA GLU A 32 3.88 -18.72 -11.53
C GLU A 32 2.81 -19.55 -12.25
N ARG A 33 1.55 -19.10 -12.30
CA ARG A 33 0.51 -19.70 -13.15
C ARG A 33 0.86 -19.65 -14.64
N LEU A 34 1.61 -18.62 -15.04
CA LEU A 34 2.17 -18.48 -16.40
C LEU A 34 3.50 -19.24 -16.62
N ASP A 35 3.86 -20.11 -15.68
CA ASP A 35 5.09 -20.94 -15.70
C ASP A 35 6.40 -20.17 -15.56
N HIS A 36 6.37 -18.91 -15.06
CA HIS A 36 7.57 -18.16 -14.72
C HIS A 36 8.10 -18.55 -13.34
N LYS A 37 9.40 -18.29 -13.10
CA LYS A 37 10.03 -18.52 -11.77
C LYS A 37 10.38 -17.18 -11.13
N CYS A 38 9.92 -16.96 -9.91
CA CYS A 38 10.06 -15.71 -9.17
C CYS A 38 11.15 -15.83 -8.09
N PHE A 39 11.96 -14.77 -7.95
CA PHE A 39 13.06 -14.67 -6.98
C PHE A 39 13.02 -13.29 -6.34
N TYR A 40 13.53 -13.14 -5.10
CA TYR A 40 13.35 -11.93 -4.30
C TYR A 40 14.67 -11.37 -3.81
N PHE A 41 14.90 -10.07 -4.04
CA PHE A 41 15.98 -9.28 -3.47
C PHE A 41 15.39 -8.23 -2.53
N CYS A 42 15.76 -8.26 -1.26
CA CYS A 42 15.27 -7.28 -0.27
C CYS A 42 16.10 -7.27 1.00
N GLY A 43 15.84 -6.30 1.90
CA GLY A 43 16.50 -6.21 3.19
C GLY A 43 15.83 -7.04 4.27
N GLN A 44 14.54 -7.35 4.12
CA GLN A 44 13.78 -8.22 5.02
C GLN A 44 12.80 -9.06 4.20
N CYS A 45 12.79 -10.38 4.44
CA CYS A 45 12.03 -11.34 3.64
C CYS A 45 11.36 -12.40 4.52
N ASP A 46 10.13 -12.77 4.18
CA ASP A 46 9.40 -13.92 4.73
C ASP A 46 9.16 -15.02 3.68
N ARG A 47 9.72 -14.84 2.48
CA ARG A 47 9.64 -15.83 1.40
C ARG A 47 10.66 -16.96 1.63
N PRO A 48 10.48 -18.15 1.00
CA PRO A 48 11.42 -19.27 1.12
C PRO A 48 12.85 -18.87 0.80
N GLU A 49 13.81 -19.41 1.58
CA GLU A 49 15.24 -19.05 1.48
C GLU A 49 15.84 -19.37 0.12
N GLU A 50 15.38 -20.47 -0.51
CA GLU A 50 15.88 -20.94 -1.81
C GLU A 50 15.57 -20.00 -2.98
N VAL A 51 14.59 -19.11 -2.84
CA VAL A 51 14.23 -18.10 -3.86
C VAL A 51 14.57 -16.68 -3.39
N SER A 52 15.13 -16.51 -2.21
CA SER A 52 15.42 -15.23 -1.59
C SER A 52 16.91 -14.88 -1.62
N TYR A 53 17.17 -13.58 -1.75
CA TYR A 53 18.50 -12.97 -1.64
C TYR A 53 18.39 -11.75 -0.71
N VAL A 54 18.67 -11.98 0.56
CA VAL A 54 18.51 -10.98 1.61
C VAL A 54 19.80 -10.21 1.82
N VAL A 55 19.72 -8.87 1.67
CA VAL A 55 20.81 -7.92 1.92
C VAL A 55 20.33 -6.92 2.96
N PRO A 56 20.78 -7.00 4.21
CA PRO A 56 20.25 -6.17 5.30
C PRO A 56 20.24 -4.67 4.99
N GLU A 57 21.25 -4.16 4.29
CA GLU A 57 21.38 -2.75 3.92
C GLU A 57 20.33 -2.30 2.87
N ALA A 58 19.64 -3.23 2.23
CA ALA A 58 18.51 -2.92 1.38
C ALA A 58 17.24 -2.56 2.18
N PHE A 59 17.18 -2.91 3.49
CA PHE A 59 16.03 -2.59 4.34
C PHE A 59 15.99 -1.10 4.68
N TYR A 60 14.81 -0.49 4.53
CA TYR A 60 14.64 0.96 4.77
C TYR A 60 14.79 1.38 6.23
N ARG A 61 14.72 0.44 7.19
CA ARG A 61 15.00 0.65 8.62
C ARG A 61 16.38 0.12 9.07
N HIS A 62 17.25 -0.22 8.12
CA HIS A 62 18.62 -0.53 8.47
C HIS A 62 19.26 0.70 9.15
N PRO A 63 20.04 0.54 10.25
CA PRO A 63 20.56 1.68 11.03
C PRO A 63 21.26 2.74 10.19
N GLU A 64 22.05 2.34 9.19
CA GLU A 64 22.75 3.28 8.31
C GLU A 64 21.80 4.02 7.37
N ILE A 65 20.77 3.36 6.86
CA ILE A 65 19.73 3.97 6.03
C ILE A 65 18.90 4.95 6.86
N ASP A 66 18.60 4.59 8.11
CA ASP A 66 17.87 5.48 9.03
C ASP A 66 18.65 6.77 9.31
N VAL A 67 19.98 6.69 9.50
CA VAL A 67 20.85 7.87 9.62
C VAL A 67 20.80 8.74 8.37
N ILE A 68 20.90 8.14 7.18
CA ILE A 68 20.80 8.86 5.90
C ILE A 68 19.44 9.54 5.79
N ASN A 69 18.34 8.83 6.06
CA ASN A 69 16.98 9.34 5.95
C ASN A 69 16.71 10.48 6.94
N LYS A 70 17.22 10.39 8.17
CA LYS A 70 17.12 11.48 9.16
C LYS A 70 17.76 12.76 8.65
N VAL A 71 18.95 12.67 8.05
CA VAL A 71 19.60 13.85 7.47
C VAL A 71 18.92 14.32 6.19
N ALA A 72 18.44 13.39 5.37
CA ALA A 72 17.83 13.71 4.08
C ALA A 72 16.47 14.41 4.23
N TYR A 73 15.62 13.99 5.18
CA TYR A 73 14.21 14.41 5.24
C TYR A 73 13.80 15.13 6.51
N GLN A 74 14.50 14.93 7.62
CA GLN A 74 14.17 15.58 8.90
C GLN A 74 14.94 16.87 9.06
N GLY A 75 14.66 17.85 8.23
CA GLY A 75 15.04 19.24 8.47
C GLY A 75 14.28 19.83 9.65
N THR A 76 14.46 19.29 10.85
CA THR A 76 13.91 19.87 12.06
C THR A 76 14.75 21.08 12.45
N TRP A 77 14.10 22.23 12.57
CA TRP A 77 14.65 23.54 12.92
C TRP A 77 15.41 23.61 14.25
N GLY A 78 15.62 22.51 14.96
CA GLY A 78 16.22 22.55 16.28
C GLY A 78 17.36 21.58 16.56
N SER A 79 17.49 20.46 15.84
CA SER A 79 18.41 19.37 16.23
C SER A 79 19.60 19.16 15.30
N LEU A 80 19.78 20.03 14.29
CA LEU A 80 20.81 19.83 13.26
C LEU A 80 22.11 20.62 13.50
N HIS A 81 22.21 21.36 14.59
CA HIS A 81 23.42 22.09 14.93
C HIS A 81 24.53 21.25 15.56
N GLU A 82 24.19 20.09 16.12
CA GLU A 82 25.18 19.16 16.68
C GLU A 82 25.63 18.15 15.63
N GLY A 83 26.80 18.38 15.03
CA GLY A 83 27.50 17.43 14.15
C GLY A 83 27.57 17.76 12.66
N ARG A 84 27.07 18.91 12.19
CA ARG A 84 27.31 19.35 10.81
C ARG A 84 28.69 20.03 10.70
N THR A 85 29.66 19.37 10.13
CA THR A 85 30.84 20.02 9.56
C THR A 85 30.45 20.68 8.24
N LEU A 86 29.96 21.92 8.31
CA LEU A 86 29.87 22.79 7.14
C LEU A 86 31.28 23.17 6.72
N HIS A 87 31.49 23.36 5.41
CA HIS A 87 32.76 23.86 4.94
C HIS A 87 33.00 25.25 5.57
N PRO A 88 34.15 25.54 6.22
CA PRO A 88 34.37 26.75 6.99
C PRO A 88 34.10 28.05 6.21
N GLU A 89 34.34 28.04 4.90
CA GLU A 89 34.18 29.22 4.02
C GLU A 89 32.72 29.54 3.66
N THR A 90 31.78 28.62 3.89
CA THR A 90 30.35 28.81 3.58
C THR A 90 29.48 29.01 4.80
N HIS A 91 30.10 28.92 6.00
CA HIS A 91 29.38 28.89 7.28
C HIS A 91 28.57 30.15 7.58
N GLU A 92 29.07 31.33 7.19
CA GLU A 92 28.39 32.61 7.51
C GLU A 92 27.23 32.93 6.56
N LEU A 93 27.23 32.43 5.34
CA LEU A 93 26.24 32.75 4.31
C LEU A 93 24.95 31.92 4.36
N HIS A 94 24.94 30.82 5.13
CA HIS A 94 23.87 29.80 5.04
C HIS A 94 23.23 29.43 6.37
N GLN A 95 23.45 30.23 7.44
CA GLN A 95 23.13 29.78 8.80
C GLN A 95 21.66 29.46 9.08
N ASP A 96 20.69 30.16 8.48
CA ASP A 96 19.30 30.02 8.95
C ASP A 96 18.25 29.59 7.90
N PHE A 97 18.42 29.90 6.63
CA PHE A 97 17.36 29.67 5.63
C PHE A 97 17.57 28.43 4.77
N PHE A 98 18.81 28.07 4.43
CA PHE A 98 19.13 26.97 3.52
C PHE A 98 19.61 25.69 4.21
N SER A 99 19.70 25.66 5.52
CA SER A 99 20.26 24.53 6.27
C SER A 99 19.47 23.22 6.06
N VAL A 100 18.17 23.31 5.80
CA VAL A 100 17.28 22.17 5.52
C VAL A 100 17.63 21.46 4.21
N PHE A 101 18.23 22.18 3.26
CA PHE A 101 18.57 21.66 1.92
C PHE A 101 20.05 21.26 1.81
N LEU A 102 20.84 21.41 2.89
CA LEU A 102 22.25 21.08 2.89
C LEU A 102 22.47 19.62 3.29
N ARG A 103 23.25 18.92 2.48
CA ARG A 103 23.70 17.55 2.75
C ARG A 103 25.17 17.53 3.12
N PRO A 104 25.57 17.05 4.32
CA PRO A 104 26.96 16.89 4.68
C PRO A 104 27.73 15.98 3.71
N ALA A 105 28.98 16.33 3.39
CA ALA A 105 29.82 15.53 2.50
C ALA A 105 30.02 14.08 3.01
N THR A 106 30.01 13.88 4.32
CA THR A 106 30.09 12.55 4.95
C THR A 106 28.88 11.68 4.59
N ILE A 107 27.66 12.27 4.55
CA ILE A 107 26.45 11.57 4.14
C ILE A 107 26.50 11.26 2.64
N THR A 108 26.95 12.21 1.81
CA THR A 108 27.16 11.95 0.37
C THR A 108 28.09 10.76 0.16
N LYS A 109 29.24 10.75 0.84
CA LYS A 109 30.20 9.65 0.76
C LYS A 109 29.55 8.32 1.17
N ARG A 110 28.79 8.31 2.28
CA ARG A 110 28.14 7.09 2.77
C ARG A 110 27.06 6.55 1.82
N ILE A 111 26.28 7.46 1.23
CA ILE A 111 25.29 7.09 0.17
C ILE A 111 26.01 6.39 -0.98
N HIS A 112 27.14 6.93 -1.46
CA HIS A 112 27.88 6.33 -2.57
C HIS A 112 28.55 4.98 -2.20
N GLU A 113 29.06 4.82 -1.01
CA GLU A 113 29.61 3.54 -0.53
C GLU A 113 28.53 2.44 -0.51
N LEU A 114 27.38 2.73 0.09
CA LEU A 114 26.24 1.79 0.14
C LEU A 114 25.66 1.53 -1.25
N ARG A 115 25.54 2.55 -2.11
CA ARG A 115 25.10 2.39 -3.50
C ARG A 115 26.01 1.41 -4.25
N PHE A 116 27.33 1.58 -4.14
CA PHE A 116 28.28 0.69 -4.80
C PHE A 116 28.14 -0.75 -4.29
N TYR A 117 28.11 -0.94 -2.98
CA TYR A 117 27.89 -2.25 -2.37
C TYR A 117 26.58 -2.91 -2.82
N LEU A 118 25.45 -2.19 -2.74
CA LEU A 118 24.16 -2.72 -3.14
C LEU A 118 24.10 -3.05 -4.64
N LYS A 119 24.79 -2.28 -5.49
CA LYS A 119 24.88 -2.58 -6.92
C LYS A 119 25.64 -3.90 -7.17
N GLU A 120 26.74 -4.14 -6.48
CA GLU A 120 27.45 -5.42 -6.57
C GLU A 120 26.56 -6.60 -6.12
N GLU A 121 25.77 -6.41 -5.07
CA GLU A 121 24.80 -7.41 -4.62
C GLU A 121 23.69 -7.68 -5.65
N LEU A 122 23.22 -6.64 -6.38
CA LEU A 122 22.28 -6.82 -7.50
C LEU A 122 22.88 -7.64 -8.64
N TYR A 123 24.16 -7.43 -8.98
CA TYR A 123 24.84 -8.27 -9.98
C TYR A 123 24.92 -9.73 -9.53
N LYS A 124 25.26 -9.99 -8.25
CA LYS A 124 25.30 -11.33 -7.69
C LYS A 124 23.92 -11.99 -7.68
N PHE A 125 22.87 -11.25 -7.35
CA PHE A 125 21.48 -11.71 -7.39
C PHE A 125 21.09 -12.13 -8.80
N ALA A 126 21.29 -11.26 -9.78
CA ALA A 126 20.97 -11.55 -11.18
C ALA A 126 21.72 -12.78 -11.69
N HIS A 127 23.01 -12.91 -11.36
CA HIS A 127 23.83 -14.05 -11.75
C HIS A 127 23.45 -15.36 -11.04
N LYS A 128 23.25 -15.30 -9.70
CA LYS A 128 22.90 -16.47 -8.86
C LYS A 128 21.64 -17.15 -9.40
N PHE A 129 20.62 -16.35 -9.70
CA PHE A 129 19.34 -16.88 -10.15
C PHE A 129 19.18 -16.89 -11.67
N LYS A 130 20.20 -16.49 -12.44
CA LYS A 130 20.16 -16.40 -13.91
C LYS A 130 18.91 -15.65 -14.40
N LEU A 131 18.71 -14.46 -13.85
CA LEU A 131 17.51 -13.66 -14.12
C LEU A 131 17.49 -13.17 -15.56
N GLU A 132 16.30 -13.03 -16.11
CA GLU A 132 16.05 -12.52 -17.45
C GLU A 132 15.31 -11.18 -17.44
N ALA A 133 14.55 -10.90 -16.37
CA ALA A 133 13.89 -9.62 -16.14
C ALA A 133 13.83 -9.28 -14.65
N LEU A 134 13.59 -8.01 -14.33
CA LEU A 134 13.37 -7.54 -12.97
C LEU A 134 11.99 -6.88 -12.85
N ILE A 135 11.37 -7.05 -11.72
CA ILE A 135 10.20 -6.28 -11.26
C ILE A 135 10.60 -5.52 -10.01
N ILE A 136 10.54 -4.19 -10.08
CA ILE A 136 10.91 -3.32 -8.96
C ILE A 136 9.63 -2.87 -8.26
N GLU A 137 9.45 -3.35 -7.05
CA GLU A 137 8.28 -3.05 -6.22
C GLU A 137 8.56 -1.85 -5.34
N ASN A 138 8.16 -0.68 -5.80
CA ASN A 138 8.23 0.61 -5.10
C ASN A 138 9.65 1.10 -4.69
N ALA A 139 10.70 0.30 -4.89
CA ALA A 139 12.06 0.65 -4.46
C ALA A 139 12.72 1.77 -5.29
N SER A 140 12.22 2.02 -6.50
CA SER A 140 12.59 3.14 -7.36
C SER A 140 11.48 4.19 -7.49
N THR A 141 10.58 4.27 -6.52
CA THR A 141 9.41 5.16 -6.55
C THR A 141 9.39 6.11 -5.35
N ILE A 142 9.49 5.57 -4.14
CA ILE A 142 9.62 6.35 -2.92
C ILE A 142 11.03 6.19 -2.34
N PRO A 143 11.71 7.28 -2.00
CA PRO A 143 13.10 7.25 -1.61
C PRO A 143 13.28 6.84 -0.13
N LEU A 144 12.76 5.65 0.23
CA LEU A 144 12.93 5.03 1.55
C LEU A 144 14.36 4.53 1.76
N ASN A 145 15.02 4.14 0.66
CA ASN A 145 16.42 3.74 0.65
C ASN A 145 17.10 4.34 -0.58
N ILE A 146 17.68 5.53 -0.40
CA ILE A 146 18.34 6.29 -1.47
C ILE A 146 19.47 5.49 -2.12
N PRO A 147 20.43 4.87 -1.35
CA PRO A 147 21.48 4.03 -1.93
C PRO A 147 20.94 2.91 -2.82
N LEU A 148 19.86 2.24 -2.43
CA LEU A 148 19.26 1.16 -3.21
C LEU A 148 18.67 1.67 -4.53
N GLY A 149 17.89 2.77 -4.50
CA GLY A 149 17.34 3.36 -5.72
C GLY A 149 18.42 3.76 -6.72
N LEU A 150 19.51 4.36 -6.23
CA LEU A 150 20.68 4.70 -7.06
C LEU A 150 21.37 3.45 -7.62
N ALA A 151 21.56 2.41 -6.78
CA ALA A 151 22.17 1.14 -7.21
C ALA A 151 21.36 0.45 -8.30
N ILE A 152 20.03 0.40 -8.15
CA ILE A 152 19.10 -0.12 -9.15
C ILE A 152 19.22 0.66 -10.46
N THR A 153 19.20 1.99 -10.38
CA THR A 153 19.29 2.86 -11.57
C THR A 153 20.60 2.64 -12.34
N GLU A 154 21.74 2.57 -11.64
CA GLU A 154 23.03 2.30 -12.27
C GLU A 154 23.12 0.88 -12.84
N PHE A 155 22.65 -0.14 -12.11
CA PHE A 155 22.60 -1.52 -12.61
C PHE A 155 21.83 -1.61 -13.93
N ILE A 156 20.66 -0.96 -14.02
CA ILE A 156 19.86 -0.94 -15.25
C ILE A 156 20.58 -0.20 -16.37
N ALA A 157 21.17 0.97 -16.05
CA ALA A 157 21.90 1.77 -17.05
C ALA A 157 23.13 1.06 -17.61
N GLU A 158 23.85 0.30 -16.78
CA GLU A 158 25.05 -0.45 -17.15
C GLU A 158 24.75 -1.72 -17.94
N THR A 159 23.58 -2.35 -17.70
CA THR A 159 23.26 -3.66 -18.27
C THR A 159 22.22 -3.63 -19.37
N GLY A 160 21.38 -2.59 -19.43
CA GLY A 160 20.19 -2.58 -20.30
C GLY A 160 19.16 -3.65 -19.91
N PHE A 161 19.18 -4.12 -18.68
CA PHE A 161 18.33 -5.23 -18.21
C PHE A 161 16.84 -4.89 -18.39
N PRO A 162 16.01 -5.83 -18.87
CA PRO A 162 14.56 -5.63 -18.98
C PRO A 162 13.94 -5.46 -17.58
N VAL A 163 13.23 -4.35 -17.38
CA VAL A 163 12.68 -3.99 -16.06
C VAL A 163 11.23 -3.56 -16.17
N ILE A 164 10.42 -4.04 -15.24
CA ILE A 164 9.10 -3.52 -14.92
C ILE A 164 9.22 -2.77 -13.59
N ALA A 165 8.97 -1.46 -13.59
CA ALA A 165 8.93 -0.65 -12.37
C ALA A 165 7.47 -0.48 -11.94
N HIS A 166 7.05 -1.20 -10.90
CA HIS A 166 5.71 -1.16 -10.34
C HIS A 166 5.62 -0.14 -9.21
N HIS A 167 4.90 0.94 -9.48
CA HIS A 167 4.79 2.10 -8.61
C HIS A 167 3.48 2.07 -7.84
N HIS A 168 3.56 2.00 -6.50
CA HIS A 168 2.39 2.04 -5.63
C HIS A 168 2.07 3.47 -5.18
N ASP A 169 3.09 4.28 -4.91
CA ASP A 169 2.99 5.70 -4.58
C ASP A 169 4.32 6.41 -4.87
N PHE A 170 4.26 7.71 -5.15
CA PHE A 170 5.43 8.48 -5.52
C PHE A 170 5.94 9.39 -4.40
N ALA A 171 7.21 9.80 -4.50
CA ALA A 171 7.83 10.71 -3.55
C ALA A 171 7.05 12.03 -3.39
N TRP A 172 6.49 12.54 -4.47
CA TRP A 172 5.70 13.80 -4.46
C TRP A 172 4.29 13.66 -3.86
N GLU A 173 3.80 12.43 -3.66
CA GLU A 173 2.54 12.15 -2.97
C GLU A 173 2.71 12.10 -1.44
N ARG A 174 3.95 12.16 -0.94
CA ARG A 174 4.26 12.00 0.48
C ARG A 174 4.93 13.24 1.05
N GLN A 175 4.24 13.95 1.92
CA GLN A 175 4.70 15.20 2.55
C GLN A 175 6.11 15.07 3.15
N ARG A 176 6.45 13.93 3.76
CA ARG A 176 7.75 13.67 4.39
C ARG A 176 8.95 13.76 3.45
N PHE A 177 8.75 13.62 2.13
CA PHE A 177 9.82 13.69 1.12
C PHE A 177 9.88 15.04 0.41
N MET A 178 8.91 15.94 0.62
CA MET A 178 8.83 17.23 -0.07
C MET A 178 10.01 18.15 0.30
N ASN A 179 10.36 18.19 1.61
CA ASN A 179 11.51 18.93 2.10
C ASN A 179 12.68 17.95 2.27
N ASN A 180 13.70 18.09 1.45
CA ASN A 180 14.81 17.16 1.46
C ASN A 180 16.13 17.80 1.00
N SER A 181 17.27 17.20 1.40
CA SER A 181 18.62 17.57 0.98
C SER A 181 19.20 16.67 -0.12
N VAL A 182 18.37 15.85 -0.76
CA VAL A 182 18.76 14.77 -1.71
C VAL A 182 17.98 14.85 -3.03
N ARG A 183 17.54 16.05 -3.39
CA ARG A 183 16.71 16.27 -4.58
C ARG A 183 17.37 15.80 -5.88
N ASP A 184 18.70 15.93 -5.96
CA ASP A 184 19.52 15.42 -7.05
C ASP A 184 19.37 13.90 -7.21
N TYR A 185 19.43 13.14 -6.13
CA TYR A 185 19.26 11.68 -6.15
C TYR A 185 17.81 11.27 -6.41
N ILE A 186 16.84 12.00 -5.84
CA ILE A 186 15.42 11.75 -6.11
C ILE A 186 15.13 11.94 -7.60
N ALA A 187 15.61 13.01 -8.21
CA ALA A 187 15.41 13.30 -9.63
C ALA A 187 16.07 12.23 -10.54
N MET A 188 17.14 11.58 -10.09
CA MET A 188 17.85 10.56 -10.87
C MET A 188 17.20 9.18 -10.79
N ALA A 189 16.65 8.79 -9.62
CA ALA A 189 16.34 7.40 -9.33
C ALA A 189 14.91 7.11 -8.85
N PHE A 190 14.03 8.14 -8.70
CA PHE A 190 12.71 7.96 -8.11
C PHE A 190 11.59 8.73 -8.85
N PRO A 191 11.14 8.23 -10.02
CA PRO A 191 11.60 7.06 -10.78
C PRO A 191 12.70 7.40 -11.79
N PRO A 192 13.57 6.42 -12.15
CA PRO A 192 14.55 6.59 -13.22
C PRO A 192 13.88 6.51 -14.58
N SER A 193 14.36 7.32 -15.54
CA SER A 193 13.90 7.32 -16.93
C SER A 193 14.95 6.63 -17.82
N LEU A 194 14.85 5.30 -17.99
CA LEU A 194 15.77 4.50 -18.81
C LEU A 194 14.98 3.69 -19.84
N PRO A 195 15.52 3.47 -21.07
CA PRO A 195 14.79 2.85 -22.18
C PRO A 195 14.32 1.40 -21.92
N SER A 196 15.02 0.65 -21.07
CA SER A 196 14.69 -0.73 -20.73
C SER A 196 13.66 -0.86 -19.61
N ILE A 197 13.14 0.24 -19.09
CA ILE A 197 12.13 0.25 -18.03
C ILE A 197 10.73 0.39 -18.63
N ARG A 198 9.83 -0.50 -18.21
CA ARG A 198 8.38 -0.37 -18.40
C ARG A 198 7.77 0.05 -17.08
N HIS A 199 7.19 1.25 -17.05
CA HIS A 199 6.58 1.79 -15.84
C HIS A 199 5.14 1.31 -15.72
N VAL A 200 4.76 0.86 -14.53
CA VAL A 200 3.40 0.46 -14.15
C VAL A 200 2.95 1.29 -12.97
N VAL A 201 1.73 1.80 -13.04
CA VAL A 201 1.10 2.62 -12.01
C VAL A 201 -0.29 2.06 -11.67
N LEU A 202 -0.83 2.41 -10.50
CA LEU A 202 -2.09 1.85 -10.04
C LEU A 202 -3.33 2.56 -10.61
N ASN A 203 -3.19 3.81 -11.06
CA ASN A 203 -4.33 4.66 -11.40
C ASN A 203 -3.99 5.71 -12.47
N SER A 204 -5.03 6.35 -13.01
CA SER A 204 -4.90 7.33 -14.09
C SER A 204 -4.21 8.64 -13.65
N ILE A 205 -4.38 9.05 -12.41
CA ILE A 205 -3.73 10.25 -11.86
C ILE A 205 -2.22 10.04 -11.81
N GLN A 206 -1.77 8.89 -11.31
CA GLN A 206 -0.36 8.52 -11.31
C GLN A 206 0.23 8.42 -12.71
N ALA A 207 -0.55 7.90 -13.69
CA ALA A 207 -0.12 7.86 -15.10
C ALA A 207 0.10 9.25 -15.68
N HIS A 208 -0.79 10.20 -15.36
CA HIS A 208 -0.63 11.59 -15.74
C HIS A 208 0.57 12.24 -15.04
N ASP A 209 0.72 12.02 -13.76
CA ASP A 209 1.78 12.61 -12.94
C ASP A 209 3.17 12.13 -13.37
N ILE A 210 3.37 10.84 -13.59
CA ILE A 210 4.67 10.32 -14.03
C ILE A 210 5.02 10.82 -15.44
N ALA A 211 4.04 10.93 -16.32
CA ALA A 211 4.25 11.47 -17.67
C ALA A 211 4.67 12.94 -17.62
N SER A 212 4.00 13.78 -16.81
CA SER A 212 4.30 15.21 -16.72
C SER A 212 5.57 15.52 -15.92
N ARG A 213 5.91 14.72 -14.89
CA ARG A 213 7.06 14.99 -14.01
C ARG A 213 8.35 14.32 -14.45
N ALA A 214 8.27 13.09 -14.96
CA ALA A 214 9.42 12.28 -15.37
C ALA A 214 9.54 12.09 -16.89
N GLY A 215 8.55 12.51 -17.67
CA GLY A 215 8.57 12.40 -19.13
C GLY A 215 8.48 10.95 -19.63
N VAL A 216 7.93 10.03 -18.83
CA VAL A 216 7.82 8.61 -19.18
C VAL A 216 6.36 8.18 -19.30
N THR A 217 6.09 7.21 -20.17
CA THR A 217 4.78 6.58 -20.29
C THR A 217 4.66 5.44 -19.30
N SER A 218 3.43 5.09 -18.92
CA SER A 218 3.15 3.99 -18.00
C SER A 218 1.92 3.20 -18.42
N MET A 219 1.89 1.91 -18.03
CA MET A 219 0.69 1.08 -18.10
C MET A 219 -0.05 1.16 -16.77
N ILE A 220 -1.38 1.29 -16.80
CA ILE A 220 -2.20 1.27 -15.59
C ILE A 220 -2.55 -0.19 -15.27
N ILE A 221 -2.05 -0.70 -14.15
CA ILE A 221 -2.44 -1.99 -13.57
C ILE A 221 -2.87 -1.72 -12.13
N PRO A 222 -4.18 -1.63 -11.86
CA PRO A 222 -4.70 -1.40 -10.51
C PRO A 222 -4.46 -2.62 -9.61
N ASN A 223 -4.57 -2.42 -8.31
CA ASN A 223 -4.59 -3.54 -7.37
C ASN A 223 -5.73 -4.50 -7.71
N VAL A 224 -5.50 -5.77 -7.45
CA VAL A 224 -6.41 -6.86 -7.81
C VAL A 224 -6.76 -7.71 -6.59
N MET A 225 -7.82 -8.52 -6.76
CA MET A 225 -8.19 -9.57 -5.81
C MET A 225 -8.67 -10.81 -6.57
N ASP A 226 -8.65 -11.97 -5.93
CA ASP A 226 -9.06 -13.24 -6.57
C ASP A 226 -10.59 -13.34 -6.71
N PHE A 227 -11.17 -12.43 -7.52
CA PHE A 227 -12.60 -12.49 -7.87
C PHE A 227 -12.96 -13.67 -8.76
N ASP A 228 -11.98 -14.44 -9.22
CA ASP A 228 -12.23 -15.66 -10.00
C ASP A 228 -12.64 -16.83 -9.08
N SER A 229 -12.28 -16.74 -7.79
CA SER A 229 -12.70 -17.66 -6.73
C SER A 229 -13.71 -16.95 -5.81
N PRO A 230 -14.90 -17.51 -5.56
CA PRO A 230 -15.83 -16.88 -4.63
C PRO A 230 -15.29 -16.91 -3.19
N PRO A 231 -15.73 -15.96 -2.33
CA PRO A 231 -15.32 -16.00 -0.94
C PRO A 231 -15.72 -17.32 -0.28
N PRO A 232 -14.88 -17.89 0.61
CA PRO A 232 -15.17 -19.13 1.28
C PRO A 232 -16.43 -18.99 2.15
N PRO A 233 -17.24 -20.06 2.29
CA PRO A 233 -18.37 -20.04 3.19
C PRO A 233 -17.89 -19.89 4.64
N LEU A 234 -18.74 -19.28 5.49
CA LEU A 234 -18.49 -19.20 6.92
C LEU A 234 -18.48 -20.61 7.53
N ASP A 235 -17.45 -20.91 8.29
CA ASP A 235 -17.36 -22.11 9.12
C ASP A 235 -17.75 -21.82 10.58
N ASP A 236 -17.84 -22.86 11.41
CA ASP A 236 -18.20 -22.75 12.83
C ASP A 236 -17.23 -21.84 13.63
N TYR A 237 -15.97 -21.72 13.17
CA TYR A 237 -15.00 -20.82 13.78
C TYR A 237 -15.37 -19.36 13.53
N ALA A 238 -15.63 -19.02 12.28
CA ALA A 238 -15.99 -17.67 11.88
C ALA A 238 -17.36 -17.23 12.42
N LEU A 239 -18.33 -18.14 12.52
CA LEU A 239 -19.68 -17.81 12.99
C LEU A 239 -19.72 -17.24 14.42
N SER A 240 -18.73 -17.54 15.27
CA SER A 240 -18.67 -16.97 16.62
C SER A 240 -18.09 -15.56 16.69
N ALA A 241 -17.55 -15.01 15.58
CA ALA A 241 -16.84 -13.72 15.62
C ALA A 241 -17.71 -12.56 16.12
N ARG A 242 -18.99 -12.46 15.75
CA ARG A 242 -19.88 -11.39 16.24
C ARG A 242 -20.02 -11.43 17.78
N ALA A 243 -20.24 -12.60 18.35
CA ALA A 243 -20.38 -12.77 19.80
C ALA A 243 -19.06 -12.49 20.53
N ASP A 244 -17.93 -12.97 19.99
CA ASP A 244 -16.61 -12.76 20.56
C ASP A 244 -16.12 -11.31 20.44
N LEU A 245 -16.65 -10.55 19.46
CA LEU A 245 -16.52 -9.10 19.34
C LEU A 245 -17.46 -8.33 20.29
N GLY A 246 -18.33 -8.99 21.05
CA GLY A 246 -19.22 -8.39 22.03
C GLY A 246 -20.57 -7.92 21.50
N LEU A 247 -20.90 -8.15 20.21
CA LEU A 247 -22.15 -7.70 19.62
C LEU A 247 -23.34 -8.54 20.11
N THR A 248 -24.44 -7.86 20.42
CA THR A 248 -25.74 -8.51 20.60
C THR A 248 -26.39 -8.83 19.25
N PRO A 249 -27.38 -9.75 19.20
CA PRO A 249 -28.07 -10.10 17.96
C PRO A 249 -28.77 -8.92 17.26
N GLU A 250 -29.16 -7.90 18.03
CA GLU A 250 -29.91 -6.73 17.56
C GLU A 250 -28.99 -5.65 17.01
N GLN A 251 -27.70 -5.64 17.39
CA GLN A 251 -26.75 -4.65 16.94
C GLN A 251 -26.30 -4.93 15.52
N LYS A 252 -26.13 -3.88 14.73
CA LYS A 252 -25.48 -3.92 13.42
C LYS A 252 -23.97 -3.86 13.57
N LEU A 253 -23.24 -4.73 12.88
CA LEU A 253 -21.79 -4.68 12.79
C LEU A 253 -21.39 -3.72 11.67
N ILE A 254 -20.84 -2.56 12.05
CA ILE A 254 -20.21 -1.62 11.14
C ILE A 254 -18.70 -1.87 11.19
N LEU A 255 -18.12 -2.31 10.08
CA LEU A 255 -16.69 -2.65 10.01
C LEU A 255 -15.89 -1.51 9.39
N GLN A 256 -14.85 -1.06 10.10
CA GLN A 256 -13.79 -0.18 9.60
C GLN A 256 -12.49 -1.00 9.44
N PRO A 257 -12.23 -1.60 8.26
CA PRO A 257 -11.17 -2.59 8.08
C PRO A 257 -9.82 -1.95 7.73
N THR A 258 -9.42 -0.92 8.46
CA THR A 258 -8.18 -0.18 8.19
C THR A 258 -7.42 0.15 9.47
N ARG A 259 -6.12 0.46 9.32
CA ARG A 259 -5.29 0.96 10.43
C ARG A 259 -5.81 2.31 10.94
N ILE A 260 -5.57 2.59 12.22
CA ILE A 260 -5.93 3.87 12.85
C ILE A 260 -4.87 4.92 12.49
N ILE A 261 -5.02 5.52 11.31
CA ILE A 261 -4.13 6.58 10.81
C ILE A 261 -4.96 7.70 10.19
N GLN A 262 -4.48 8.94 10.28
CA GLN A 262 -5.27 10.14 9.98
C GLN A 262 -5.93 10.13 8.60
N ARG A 263 -5.21 9.71 7.54
CA ARG A 263 -5.74 9.67 6.18
C ARG A 263 -6.90 8.67 5.97
N LYS A 264 -7.16 7.80 6.96
CA LYS A 264 -8.29 6.85 6.92
C LYS A 264 -9.61 7.46 7.38
N GLY A 265 -9.61 8.68 7.94
CA GLY A 265 -10.81 9.47 8.23
C GLY A 265 -11.80 8.78 9.16
N ILE A 266 -11.31 8.06 10.17
CA ILE A 266 -12.12 7.21 11.08
C ILE A 266 -13.18 8.04 11.82
N GLU A 267 -12.95 9.34 12.00
CA GLU A 267 -13.93 10.28 12.55
C GLU A 267 -15.28 10.20 11.82
N HIS A 268 -15.27 10.07 10.50
CA HIS A 268 -16.50 9.95 9.70
C HIS A 268 -17.23 8.63 9.96
N ALA A 269 -16.51 7.53 10.20
CA ALA A 269 -17.14 6.26 10.57
C ALA A 269 -17.84 6.35 11.93
N ILE A 270 -17.20 7.01 12.92
CA ILE A 270 -17.77 7.25 14.25
C ILE A 270 -18.99 8.16 14.14
N GLU A 271 -18.89 9.28 13.41
CA GLU A 271 -20.02 10.20 13.17
C GLU A 271 -21.19 9.49 12.49
N LEU A 272 -20.92 8.71 11.43
CA LEU A 272 -21.93 7.91 10.73
C LEU A 272 -22.65 6.98 11.71
N THR A 273 -21.91 6.18 12.48
CA THR A 273 -22.46 5.23 13.45
C THR A 273 -23.37 5.93 14.44
N ARG A 274 -22.93 7.08 14.99
CA ARG A 274 -23.73 7.87 15.92
C ARG A 274 -25.04 8.39 15.32
N ARG A 275 -24.94 8.95 14.10
CA ARG A 275 -26.07 9.62 13.44
C ARG A 275 -27.05 8.66 12.78
N LEU A 276 -26.69 7.41 12.55
CA LEU A 276 -27.62 6.38 12.07
C LEU A 276 -28.80 6.20 13.05
N GLY A 277 -28.58 6.34 14.36
CA GLY A 277 -29.62 6.25 15.37
C GLY A 277 -30.26 4.86 15.51
N ILE A 278 -29.50 3.82 15.15
CA ILE A 278 -29.87 2.41 15.28
C ILE A 278 -28.90 1.70 16.22
N PRO A 279 -29.28 0.57 16.83
CA PRO A 279 -28.32 -0.25 17.56
C PRO A 279 -27.22 -0.72 16.62
N ALA A 280 -26.01 -0.22 16.80
CA ALA A 280 -24.85 -0.55 15.97
C ALA A 280 -23.56 -0.41 16.77
N GLU A 281 -22.57 -1.20 16.42
CA GLU A 281 -21.23 -1.15 16.96
C GLU A 281 -20.22 -0.96 15.81
N LEU A 282 -19.31 -0.01 16.00
CA LEU A 282 -18.21 0.21 15.06
C LEU A 282 -17.01 -0.61 15.51
N VAL A 283 -16.61 -1.58 14.66
CA VAL A 283 -15.43 -2.41 14.88
C VAL A 283 -14.29 -1.93 14.00
N ILE A 284 -13.18 -1.55 14.63
CA ILE A 284 -11.93 -1.16 13.96
C ILE A 284 -10.93 -2.31 14.08
N SER A 285 -10.56 -2.90 12.95
CA SER A 285 -9.86 -4.18 12.91
C SER A 285 -8.34 -4.10 13.10
N HIS A 286 -7.73 -2.92 12.99
CA HIS A 286 -6.26 -2.78 13.02
C HIS A 286 -5.84 -1.62 13.93
N ALA A 287 -4.74 -1.82 14.68
CA ALA A 287 -4.09 -0.76 15.45
C ALA A 287 -3.43 0.30 14.55
N ALA A 288 -2.94 1.39 15.16
CA ALA A 288 -2.27 2.50 14.48
C ALA A 288 -0.99 2.09 13.71
N GLY A 289 -0.29 1.06 14.16
CA GLY A 289 0.95 0.58 13.56
C GLY A 289 2.11 1.56 13.74
N ASP A 290 2.87 1.80 12.66
CA ASP A 290 4.15 2.54 12.69
C ASP A 290 4.00 4.08 12.65
N GLU A 291 2.79 4.62 12.52
CA GLU A 291 2.55 6.07 12.33
C GLU A 291 2.31 6.85 13.64
N GLY A 292 2.52 6.18 14.80
CA GLY A 292 2.35 6.79 16.13
C GLY A 292 0.94 6.65 16.71
N THR A 293 0.78 7.03 17.97
CA THR A 293 -0.47 6.83 18.74
C THR A 293 -1.30 8.10 18.94
N ASP A 294 -0.86 9.26 18.46
CA ASP A 294 -1.55 10.53 18.71
C ASP A 294 -2.92 10.61 18.02
N TYR A 295 -3.01 10.06 16.81
CA TYR A 295 -4.29 9.97 16.11
C TYR A 295 -5.23 8.98 16.79
N GLU A 296 -4.72 7.84 17.24
CA GLU A 296 -5.50 6.84 17.97
C GLU A 296 -6.11 7.42 19.25
N LYS A 297 -5.32 8.16 20.05
CA LYS A 297 -5.84 8.87 21.23
C LYS A 297 -6.97 9.83 20.88
N ARG A 298 -6.79 10.63 19.81
CA ARG A 298 -7.81 11.55 19.33
C ARG A 298 -9.09 10.83 18.89
N ILE A 299 -8.98 9.66 18.26
CA ILE A 299 -10.13 8.85 17.87
C ILE A 299 -10.88 8.31 19.10
N HIS A 300 -10.17 7.85 20.11
CA HIS A 300 -10.79 7.45 21.39
C HIS A 300 -11.53 8.60 22.08
N GLU A 301 -10.90 9.79 22.14
CA GLU A 301 -11.52 10.99 22.71
C GLU A 301 -12.76 11.41 21.92
N PHE A 302 -12.69 11.36 20.58
CA PHE A 302 -13.81 11.71 19.71
C PHE A 302 -14.98 10.73 19.82
N ALA A 303 -14.71 9.42 19.88
CA ALA A 303 -15.74 8.40 20.11
C ALA A 303 -16.44 8.60 21.47
N SER A 304 -15.66 8.85 22.52
CA SER A 304 -16.16 9.14 23.87
C SER A 304 -17.01 10.41 23.89
N PHE A 305 -16.57 11.48 23.24
CA PHE A 305 -17.32 12.74 23.13
C PHE A 305 -18.67 12.56 22.44
N LEU A 306 -18.74 11.76 21.38
CA LEU A 306 -19.98 11.45 20.67
C LEU A 306 -20.81 10.35 21.33
N ASN A 307 -20.33 9.75 22.42
CA ASN A 307 -20.95 8.60 23.08
C ASN A 307 -21.25 7.45 22.11
N VAL A 308 -20.24 7.06 21.35
CA VAL A 308 -20.25 5.92 20.41
C VAL A 308 -19.44 4.80 21.01
N GLU A 309 -20.02 3.62 21.09
CA GLU A 309 -19.29 2.40 21.39
C GLU A 309 -18.45 2.03 20.17
N VAL A 310 -17.13 2.13 20.31
CA VAL A 310 -16.15 1.75 19.29
C VAL A 310 -15.33 0.60 19.83
N ASN A 311 -15.38 -0.51 19.13
CA ASN A 311 -14.62 -1.68 19.48
C ASN A 311 -13.26 -1.63 18.74
N PHE A 312 -12.19 -1.40 19.49
CA PHE A 312 -10.81 -1.37 19.02
C PHE A 312 -10.17 -2.76 19.17
N GLU A 313 -10.80 -3.78 18.61
CA GLU A 313 -10.43 -5.19 18.82
C GLU A 313 -9.28 -5.68 17.91
N ALA A 314 -8.25 -4.85 17.74
CA ALA A 314 -7.00 -5.32 17.13
C ALA A 314 -6.38 -6.54 17.88
N ALA A 315 -6.84 -6.81 19.12
CA ALA A 315 -6.37 -7.95 19.90
C ALA A 315 -6.91 -9.31 19.41
N ILE A 316 -8.10 -9.34 18.81
CA ILE A 316 -8.74 -10.57 18.31
C ILE A 316 -8.97 -10.58 16.79
N VAL A 317 -8.46 -9.57 16.08
CA VAL A 317 -8.40 -9.57 14.62
C VAL A 317 -6.94 -9.55 14.19
N GLY A 318 -6.49 -10.56 13.49
CA GLY A 318 -5.09 -10.72 13.10
C GLY A 318 -4.90 -11.29 11.68
N ASP A 319 -3.66 -11.47 11.30
CA ASP A 319 -3.30 -11.96 9.97
C ASP A 319 -3.60 -13.46 9.79
N ALA A 320 -3.69 -14.20 10.89
CA ALA A 320 -4.00 -15.62 10.92
C ALA A 320 -4.90 -15.98 12.11
N ARG A 321 -5.72 -17.02 11.92
CA ARG A 321 -6.48 -17.60 13.02
C ARG A 321 -5.57 -18.14 14.12
N GLY A 322 -5.98 -17.98 15.36
CA GLY A 322 -5.20 -18.39 16.51
C GLY A 322 -5.95 -18.20 17.83
N VAL A 323 -5.20 -18.13 18.92
CA VAL A 323 -5.74 -17.90 20.26
C VAL A 323 -4.81 -16.93 20.99
N THR A 324 -5.37 -15.92 21.65
CA THR A 324 -4.62 -14.99 22.50
C THR A 324 -4.08 -15.69 23.74
N PRO A 325 -3.11 -15.11 24.46
CA PRO A 325 -2.63 -15.66 25.75
C PRO A 325 -3.76 -15.87 26.77
N GLU A 326 -4.83 -15.08 26.71
CA GLU A 326 -6.00 -15.16 27.58
C GLU A 326 -7.05 -16.19 27.12
N GLY A 327 -6.79 -16.91 26.03
CA GLY A 327 -7.66 -17.95 25.51
C GLY A 327 -8.78 -17.48 24.57
N ARG A 328 -8.79 -16.20 24.13
CA ARG A 328 -9.76 -15.68 23.16
C ARG A 328 -9.34 -16.10 21.73
N LYS A 329 -10.31 -16.42 20.87
CA LYS A 329 -10.05 -16.68 19.46
C LYS A 329 -9.51 -15.42 18.75
N ILE A 330 -8.58 -15.62 17.80
CA ILE A 330 -8.11 -14.60 16.88
C ILE A 330 -8.74 -14.89 15.51
N TYR A 331 -9.46 -13.93 14.96
CA TYR A 331 -10.13 -13.98 13.67
C TYR A 331 -9.29 -13.30 12.60
N THR A 332 -9.42 -13.77 11.36
CA THR A 332 -8.91 -13.03 10.19
C THR A 332 -9.97 -12.02 9.70
N LEU A 333 -9.57 -11.06 8.89
CA LEU A 333 -10.55 -10.22 8.18
C LEU A 333 -11.51 -11.05 7.33
N GLY A 334 -11.05 -12.20 6.78
CA GLY A 334 -11.88 -13.15 6.07
C GLY A 334 -13.01 -13.74 6.91
N ASP A 335 -12.85 -13.80 8.23
CA ASP A 335 -13.88 -14.25 9.16
C ASP A 335 -14.88 -13.14 9.55
N VAL A 336 -14.40 -11.88 9.57
CA VAL A 336 -15.18 -10.71 10.04
C VAL A 336 -15.98 -10.06 8.92
N TYR A 337 -15.40 -9.86 7.73
CA TYR A 337 -16.09 -9.23 6.60
C TYR A 337 -17.45 -9.86 6.27
N PRO A 338 -17.56 -11.21 6.15
CA PRO A 338 -18.85 -11.83 5.80
C PRO A 338 -19.96 -11.57 6.83
N GLN A 339 -19.60 -11.17 8.03
CA GLN A 339 -20.54 -10.90 9.11
C GLN A 339 -20.87 -9.41 9.29
N ALA A 340 -20.16 -8.52 8.57
CA ALA A 340 -20.42 -7.09 8.61
C ALA A 340 -21.78 -6.77 7.94
N ASP A 341 -22.60 -5.98 8.59
CA ASP A 341 -23.82 -5.42 8.01
C ASP A 341 -23.51 -4.23 7.11
N LEU A 342 -22.41 -3.52 7.38
CA LEU A 342 -21.93 -2.37 6.61
C LEU A 342 -20.41 -2.27 6.75
N VAL A 343 -19.75 -1.88 5.67
CA VAL A 343 -18.32 -1.53 5.71
C VAL A 343 -18.18 -0.02 5.52
N THR A 344 -17.33 0.62 6.30
CA THR A 344 -16.97 2.03 6.13
C THR A 344 -15.58 2.17 5.53
N TYR A 345 -15.45 3.03 4.52
CA TYR A 345 -14.18 3.35 3.88
C TYR A 345 -14.05 4.87 3.68
N PRO A 346 -13.92 5.63 4.80
CA PRO A 346 -13.92 7.08 4.79
C PRO A 346 -12.56 7.69 4.47
N SER A 347 -11.65 6.94 3.85
CA SER A 347 -10.31 7.40 3.52
C SER A 347 -10.33 8.68 2.69
N THR A 348 -9.45 9.61 3.03
CA THR A 348 -9.28 10.87 2.29
C THR A 348 -8.22 10.78 1.19
N ILE A 349 -7.23 9.90 1.36
CA ILE A 349 -6.13 9.68 0.42
C ILE A 349 -5.80 8.20 0.35
N GLU A 350 -5.81 7.64 -0.87
CA GLU A 350 -5.42 6.27 -1.17
C GLU A 350 -4.66 6.18 -2.49
N GLY A 351 -3.73 5.23 -2.59
CA GLY A 351 -3.10 4.89 -3.87
C GLY A 351 -4.05 4.13 -4.79
N PHE A 352 -4.90 3.27 -4.22
CA PHE A 352 -5.99 2.59 -4.91
C PHE A 352 -7.17 2.32 -3.97
N GLY A 353 -7.04 1.40 -2.99
CA GLY A 353 -8.09 1.07 -2.04
C GLY A 353 -8.33 -0.44 -1.87
N ASN A 354 -7.40 -1.15 -1.25
CA ASN A 354 -7.55 -2.61 -1.05
C ASN A 354 -8.80 -2.96 -0.22
N ALA A 355 -9.08 -2.21 0.85
CA ALA A 355 -10.27 -2.45 1.67
C ALA A 355 -11.59 -2.22 0.89
N PHE A 356 -11.58 -1.38 -0.16
CA PHE A 356 -12.71 -1.30 -1.10
C PHE A 356 -12.91 -2.62 -1.84
N LEU A 357 -11.83 -3.18 -2.41
CA LEU A 357 -11.90 -4.47 -3.12
C LEU A 357 -12.30 -5.61 -2.19
N GLU A 358 -11.81 -5.62 -0.97
CA GLU A 358 -12.15 -6.62 0.04
C GLU A 358 -13.63 -6.57 0.40
N ALA A 359 -14.20 -5.38 0.65
CA ALA A 359 -15.63 -5.22 0.92
C ALA A 359 -16.49 -5.75 -0.24
N ILE A 360 -16.11 -5.44 -1.50
CA ILE A 360 -16.78 -5.94 -2.69
C ILE A 360 -16.63 -7.45 -2.83
N TYR A 361 -15.43 -8.00 -2.56
CA TYR A 361 -15.18 -9.44 -2.62
C TYR A 361 -16.10 -10.22 -1.66
N TYR A 362 -16.25 -9.73 -0.43
CA TYR A 362 -17.15 -10.35 0.56
C TYR A 362 -18.61 -9.92 0.37
N LYS A 363 -18.94 -9.22 -0.72
CA LYS A 363 -20.31 -8.77 -1.06
C LYS A 363 -20.96 -8.00 0.09
N ARG A 364 -20.20 -7.06 0.67
CA ARG A 364 -20.71 -6.20 1.75
C ARG A 364 -21.08 -4.82 1.22
N PRO A 365 -22.20 -4.26 1.70
CA PRO A 365 -22.53 -2.87 1.39
C PRO A 365 -21.46 -1.94 1.97
N LEU A 366 -21.16 -0.85 1.25
CA LEU A 366 -20.04 0.01 1.52
C LEU A 366 -20.45 1.48 1.54
N VAL A 367 -19.98 2.22 2.56
CA VAL A 367 -19.99 3.68 2.58
C VAL A 367 -18.57 4.18 2.31
N VAL A 368 -18.39 4.95 1.24
CA VAL A 368 -17.09 5.39 0.77
C VAL A 368 -17.01 6.91 0.68
N ASN A 369 -15.88 7.49 1.11
CA ASN A 369 -15.57 8.89 0.81
C ASN A 369 -15.08 9.04 -0.62
N ASN A 370 -15.46 10.12 -1.30
CA ASN A 370 -15.01 10.46 -2.65
C ASN A 370 -13.55 10.92 -2.66
N TYR A 371 -12.60 9.99 -2.38
CA TYR A 371 -11.20 10.30 -2.60
C TYR A 371 -10.86 10.30 -4.09
N SER A 372 -9.79 11.01 -4.47
CA SER A 372 -9.47 11.33 -5.87
C SER A 372 -9.43 10.12 -6.82
N ILE A 373 -8.83 9.00 -6.37
CA ILE A 373 -8.72 7.79 -7.20
C ILE A 373 -10.07 7.09 -7.34
N TYR A 374 -10.89 7.07 -6.27
CA TYR A 374 -12.24 6.54 -6.36
C TYR A 374 -13.05 7.32 -7.40
N GLU A 375 -13.04 8.64 -7.33
CA GLU A 375 -13.80 9.50 -8.23
C GLU A 375 -13.33 9.38 -9.68
N ALA A 376 -12.01 9.34 -9.92
CA ALA A 376 -11.44 9.27 -11.26
C ALA A 376 -11.55 7.89 -11.92
N ASP A 377 -11.25 6.82 -11.18
CA ASP A 377 -11.01 5.50 -11.77
C ASP A 377 -11.98 4.40 -11.34
N ILE A 378 -12.63 4.52 -10.17
CA ILE A 378 -13.52 3.47 -9.63
C ILE A 378 -14.99 3.82 -9.89
N LYS A 379 -15.44 4.97 -9.43
CA LYS A 379 -16.82 5.46 -9.58
C LYS A 379 -17.37 5.40 -11.00
N PRO A 380 -16.62 5.79 -12.07
CA PRO A 380 -17.12 5.73 -13.44
C PRO A 380 -17.45 4.33 -13.95
N LYS A 381 -17.02 3.27 -13.25
CA LYS A 381 -17.34 1.88 -13.59
C LYS A 381 -18.74 1.46 -13.16
N GLY A 382 -19.41 2.25 -12.29
CA GLY A 382 -20.81 2.05 -11.94
C GLY A 382 -21.04 1.19 -10.71
N PHE A 383 -20.10 1.13 -9.76
CA PHE A 383 -20.29 0.48 -8.47
C PHE A 383 -21.47 1.11 -7.71
N LYS A 384 -22.28 0.27 -7.07
CA LYS A 384 -23.41 0.65 -6.23
C LYS A 384 -22.96 0.69 -4.78
N VAL A 385 -22.67 1.88 -4.28
CA VAL A 385 -22.20 2.13 -2.92
C VAL A 385 -22.79 3.44 -2.41
N VAL A 386 -22.85 3.63 -1.10
CA VAL A 386 -23.20 4.92 -0.52
C VAL A 386 -21.97 5.83 -0.54
N GLU A 387 -22.12 6.99 -1.11
CA GLU A 387 -21.03 7.96 -1.29
C GLU A 387 -21.19 9.17 -0.36
N PHE A 388 -20.06 9.72 0.07
CA PHE A 388 -20.04 11.04 0.68
C PHE A 388 -18.76 11.78 0.26
N ASP A 389 -18.76 13.11 0.43
CA ASP A 389 -17.66 13.98 0.02
C ASP A 389 -17.21 14.84 1.20
N GLY A 390 -16.25 14.33 1.96
CA GLY A 390 -15.60 15.01 3.06
C GLY A 390 -16.45 15.20 4.33
N TYR A 391 -17.77 14.99 4.29
CA TYR A 391 -18.65 15.06 5.46
C TYR A 391 -19.89 14.17 5.33
N ILE A 392 -20.42 13.69 6.44
CA ILE A 392 -21.62 12.86 6.48
C ILE A 392 -22.87 13.76 6.39
N SER A 393 -23.52 13.76 5.22
CA SER A 393 -24.75 14.53 4.98
C SER A 393 -26.00 13.76 5.44
N GLU A 394 -27.17 14.43 5.53
CA GLU A 394 -28.45 13.73 5.77
C GLU A 394 -28.77 12.74 4.65
N ARG A 395 -28.44 13.08 3.41
CA ARG A 395 -28.60 12.18 2.27
C ARG A 395 -27.75 10.90 2.47
N THR A 396 -26.50 11.03 2.90
CA THR A 396 -25.62 9.87 3.19
C THR A 396 -26.25 8.96 4.27
N LEU A 397 -26.87 9.57 5.30
CA LEU A 397 -27.55 8.82 6.36
C LEU A 397 -28.80 8.11 5.86
N GLU A 398 -29.62 8.79 5.05
CA GLU A 398 -30.84 8.23 4.46
C GLU A 398 -30.49 7.04 3.54
N GLU A 399 -29.51 7.20 2.66
CA GLU A 399 -29.02 6.14 1.77
C GLU A 399 -28.44 4.95 2.58
N THR A 400 -27.68 5.22 3.65
CA THR A 400 -27.14 4.16 4.51
C THR A 400 -28.24 3.41 5.24
N ARG A 401 -29.25 4.11 5.81
CA ARG A 401 -30.40 3.48 6.43
C ARG A 401 -31.21 2.65 5.42
N PHE A 402 -31.35 3.16 4.20
CA PHE A 402 -32.03 2.45 3.14
C PHE A 402 -31.35 1.12 2.81
N VAL A 403 -30.02 1.13 2.64
CA VAL A 403 -29.22 -0.08 2.40
C VAL A 403 -29.36 -1.09 3.55
N LEU A 404 -29.28 -0.64 4.80
CA LEU A 404 -29.40 -1.51 5.97
C LEU A 404 -30.80 -2.11 6.17
N ASN A 405 -31.86 -1.44 5.69
CA ASN A 405 -33.25 -1.86 5.82
C ASN A 405 -33.79 -2.63 4.61
N ASN A 406 -33.04 -2.73 3.50
CA ASN A 406 -33.44 -3.41 2.28
C ASN A 406 -32.45 -4.53 1.87
N PRO A 407 -32.35 -5.61 2.65
CA PRO A 407 -31.30 -6.62 2.48
C PRO A 407 -31.36 -7.32 1.10
N GLU A 408 -32.54 -7.51 0.50
CA GLU A 408 -32.69 -8.14 -0.82
C GLU A 408 -32.05 -7.28 -1.91
N LEU A 409 -32.41 -5.99 -1.97
CA LEU A 409 -31.81 -5.04 -2.93
C LEU A 409 -30.30 -4.88 -2.70
N THR A 410 -29.90 -4.82 -1.44
CA THR A 410 -28.48 -4.70 -1.08
C THR A 410 -27.68 -5.94 -1.53
N ALA A 411 -28.27 -7.12 -1.46
CA ALA A 411 -27.64 -8.33 -1.97
C ALA A 411 -27.51 -8.30 -3.52
N GLU A 412 -28.53 -7.84 -4.24
CA GLU A 412 -28.47 -7.66 -5.70
C GLU A 412 -27.38 -6.63 -6.10
N GLU A 413 -27.33 -5.50 -5.41
CA GLU A 413 -26.31 -4.47 -5.67
C GLU A 413 -24.90 -4.95 -5.33
N SER A 414 -24.74 -5.72 -4.26
CA SER A 414 -23.47 -6.32 -3.88
C SER A 414 -23.00 -7.38 -4.90
N GLU A 415 -23.92 -8.17 -5.46
CA GLU A 415 -23.62 -9.11 -6.55
C GLU A 415 -23.20 -8.35 -7.82
N HIS A 416 -23.93 -7.29 -8.19
CA HIS A 416 -23.55 -6.41 -9.30
C HIS A 416 -22.12 -5.86 -9.11
N ASN A 417 -21.80 -5.38 -7.92
CA ASN A 417 -20.47 -4.87 -7.59
C ASN A 417 -19.39 -5.96 -7.71
N TYR A 418 -19.68 -7.18 -7.26
CA TYR A 418 -18.77 -8.33 -7.39
C TYR A 418 -18.45 -8.63 -8.86
N GLU A 419 -19.46 -8.68 -9.72
CA GLU A 419 -19.27 -8.93 -11.16
C GLU A 419 -18.50 -7.78 -11.85
N LEU A 420 -18.74 -6.52 -11.46
CA LEU A 420 -17.93 -5.40 -11.93
C LEU A 420 -16.45 -5.54 -11.48
N ALA A 421 -16.21 -5.86 -10.23
CA ALA A 421 -14.86 -6.03 -9.70
C ALA A 421 -14.15 -7.21 -10.38
N LYS A 422 -14.84 -8.33 -10.60
CA LYS A 422 -14.34 -9.47 -11.36
C LYS A 422 -13.91 -9.06 -12.79
N ARG A 423 -14.67 -8.20 -13.44
CA ARG A 423 -14.35 -7.70 -14.78
C ARG A 423 -13.11 -6.82 -14.82
N TYR A 424 -12.89 -5.97 -13.80
CA TYR A 424 -11.87 -4.92 -13.83
C TYR A 424 -10.65 -5.20 -12.95
N TYR A 425 -10.80 -6.01 -11.88
CA TYR A 425 -9.84 -6.16 -10.80
C TYR A 425 -9.54 -7.61 -10.42
N SER A 426 -9.88 -8.59 -11.30
CA SER A 426 -9.61 -10.01 -11.06
C SER A 426 -8.18 -10.41 -11.38
N PHE A 427 -7.79 -11.59 -10.92
CA PHE A 427 -6.53 -12.23 -11.29
C PHE A 427 -6.46 -12.52 -12.79
N THR A 428 -7.57 -12.91 -13.43
CA THR A 428 -7.65 -13.05 -14.90
C THR A 428 -7.31 -11.74 -15.63
N MET A 429 -7.71 -10.57 -15.08
CA MET A 429 -7.36 -9.28 -15.67
C MET A 429 -5.88 -8.97 -15.49
N LEU A 430 -5.32 -9.27 -14.32
CA LEU A 430 -3.88 -9.10 -14.05
C LEU A 430 -3.05 -9.99 -14.99
N GLU A 431 -3.44 -11.26 -15.15
CA GLU A 431 -2.76 -12.21 -16.05
C GLU A 431 -2.65 -11.68 -17.48
N LYS A 432 -3.75 -11.18 -18.04
CA LYS A 432 -3.76 -10.60 -19.39
C LYS A 432 -2.82 -9.39 -19.50
N ARG A 433 -2.81 -8.52 -18.50
CA ARG A 433 -1.95 -7.33 -18.50
C ARG A 433 -0.48 -7.67 -18.33
N LEU A 434 -0.16 -8.63 -17.46
CA LEU A 434 1.22 -9.11 -17.27
C LEU A 434 1.75 -9.80 -18.53
N ALA A 435 0.93 -10.59 -19.21
CA ALA A 435 1.34 -11.22 -20.49
C ALA A 435 1.70 -10.17 -21.54
N VAL A 436 0.90 -9.12 -21.71
CA VAL A 436 1.20 -8.00 -22.63
C VAL A 436 2.45 -7.25 -22.19
N LEU A 437 2.60 -6.97 -20.91
CA LEU A 437 3.73 -6.22 -20.37
C LEU A 437 5.07 -6.98 -20.53
N LEU A 438 5.06 -8.29 -20.29
CA LEU A 438 6.23 -9.15 -20.50
C LEU A 438 6.57 -9.24 -21.99
N ALA A 439 5.57 -9.43 -22.86
CA ALA A 439 5.80 -9.45 -24.31
C ALA A 439 6.47 -8.15 -24.80
N ASP A 440 6.02 -6.99 -24.30
CA ASP A 440 6.64 -5.69 -24.61
C ASP A 440 8.06 -5.58 -24.02
N CYS A 441 8.31 -6.06 -22.80
CA CYS A 441 9.65 -6.07 -22.21
C CYS A 441 10.67 -6.88 -23.00
N PHE A 442 10.25 -7.98 -23.65
CA PHE A 442 11.12 -8.84 -24.44
C PHE A 442 11.06 -8.58 -25.94
N GLY A 443 10.30 -7.58 -26.40
CA GLY A 443 10.11 -7.30 -27.82
C GLY A 443 9.37 -8.41 -28.55
N GLU A 444 8.60 -9.21 -27.85
CA GLU A 444 7.76 -10.28 -28.41
C GLU A 444 6.41 -9.64 -28.78
N MET A 445 5.98 -9.82 -30.04
CA MET A 445 4.64 -9.35 -30.42
C MET A 445 3.59 -10.20 -29.71
N ALA A 446 2.65 -9.54 -29.03
CA ALA A 446 1.56 -10.17 -28.31
C ALA A 446 0.51 -10.79 -29.24
#